data_b113284db9d74144d3029bf7d68fdfbb
#
_entry.id   b113284db9d74144d3029bf7d68fdfbb
#
_cell.length_a   1.000
_cell.length_b   1.000
_cell.length_c   1.000
_cell.angle_alpha   90.00
_cell.angle_beta   90.00
_cell.angle_gamma   90.00
#
_symmetry.space_group_name_H-M   'P 1'
#
loop_
_entity.id
_entity.type
_entity.pdbx_description
1 polymer ?
#
loop_
_entity_poly.entity_id
_entity_poly.type
_entity_poly.pdbx_seq_one_letter_code
_entity_poly.pdbx_strand_id
1 'polypeptide(L)'
;NLISLSGNLNIGNSNSIWNSHYSRFDKEGEEIYAYNEDMSKKNEWGSASLKADYQRLFKRNKEEMLTLSYQYDYIPNDIYSVFHDKDKMGNVSLPQLEADYTRQISHARTHEHTAQLDYVNPFTSTHSIEGGLKLIRRNSTSHATSEVKELGEGVWLPADLQPLVEYRHVQNICSAYAGYGFKYGKWSLNPGIRMEHTWQDVTYKQGEGKDFNYRVTDW
;
A
#
# COMPACT_ATOMS: atom_id res chain seq x y z
N ASN A 1 -3.50 4.97 -35.67
CA ASN A 1 -3.59 4.13 -34.47
C ASN A 1 -2.19 3.82 -33.97
N LEU A 2 -1.97 3.89 -32.71
CA LEU A 2 -0.73 3.54 -32.03
C LEU A 2 -1.04 2.57 -30.88
N ILE A 3 -0.22 1.54 -30.73
CA ILE A 3 -0.25 0.65 -29.57
C ILE A 3 1.11 0.77 -28.89
N SER A 4 1.11 0.94 -27.58
CA SER A 4 2.30 0.99 -26.73
C SER A 4 2.17 -0.06 -25.65
N LEU A 5 3.24 -0.81 -25.41
CA LEU A 5 3.36 -1.75 -24.29
C LEU A 5 4.59 -1.37 -23.50
N SER A 6 4.46 -1.33 -22.19
CA SER A 6 5.57 -1.05 -21.29
C SER A 6 5.50 -1.95 -20.07
N GLY A 7 6.65 -2.28 -19.52
CA GLY A 7 6.79 -3.04 -18.30
C GLY A 7 7.87 -2.43 -17.42
N ASN A 8 7.66 -2.52 -16.11
CA ASN A 8 8.63 -2.12 -15.10
C ASN A 8 8.73 -3.23 -14.06
N LEU A 9 9.94 -3.56 -13.64
CA LEU A 9 10.22 -4.47 -12.55
C LEU A 9 11.21 -3.81 -11.60
N ASN A 10 10.85 -3.76 -10.32
CA ASN A 10 11.70 -3.29 -9.26
C ASN A 10 11.71 -4.32 -8.14
N ILE A 11 12.88 -4.70 -7.66
CA ILE A 11 13.06 -5.69 -6.60
C ILE A 11 14.14 -5.16 -5.67
N GLY A 12 13.89 -5.23 -4.39
CA GLY A 12 14.84 -4.80 -3.38
C GLY A 12 14.75 -5.64 -2.13
N ASN A 13 15.82 -5.58 -1.37
CA ASN A 13 15.86 -6.10 -0.01
C ASN A 13 16.64 -5.15 0.90
N SER A 14 16.36 -5.21 2.17
CA SER A 14 17.13 -4.52 3.19
C SER A 14 17.23 -5.40 4.42
N ASN A 15 18.43 -5.40 5.02
CA ASN A 15 18.68 -6.03 6.31
C ASN A 15 19.07 -4.93 7.28
N SER A 16 18.49 -4.95 8.46
CA SER A 16 18.76 -3.98 9.51
C SER A 16 18.94 -4.70 10.83
N ILE A 17 19.88 -4.23 11.62
CA ILE A 17 20.17 -4.73 12.97
C ILE A 17 20.15 -3.53 13.89
N TRP A 18 19.42 -3.64 14.98
CA TRP A 18 19.36 -2.65 16.05
C TRP A 18 19.64 -3.32 17.38
N ASN A 19 20.30 -2.56 18.25
CA ASN A 19 20.51 -2.91 19.62
C ASN A 19 19.93 -1.77 20.46
N SER A 20 19.00 -2.07 21.32
CA SER A 20 18.28 -1.11 22.15
C SER A 20 18.41 -1.49 23.62
N HIS A 21 18.49 -0.49 24.47
CA HIS A 21 18.40 -0.66 25.91
C HIS A 21 17.11 0.00 26.39
N TYR A 22 16.29 -0.73 27.10
CA TYR A 22 15.04 -0.27 27.69
C TYR A 22 15.16 -0.26 29.20
N SER A 23 14.75 0.84 29.81
CA SER A 23 14.65 0.94 31.26
C SER A 23 13.42 1.73 31.67
N ARG A 24 12.86 1.40 32.81
CA ARG A 24 11.72 2.10 33.40
C ARG A 24 12.04 2.44 34.83
N PHE A 25 11.74 3.69 35.18
CA PHE A 25 11.94 4.24 36.52
C PHE A 25 10.58 4.48 37.18
N ASP A 26 10.55 4.36 38.52
CA ASP A 26 9.43 4.77 39.34
C ASP A 26 9.38 6.31 39.52
N LYS A 27 8.44 6.79 40.34
CA LYS A 27 8.28 8.22 40.61
C LYS A 27 9.43 8.80 41.46
N GLU A 28 10.11 7.96 42.20
CA GLU A 28 11.25 8.24 43.07
C GLU A 28 12.56 8.27 42.27
N GLY A 29 12.56 7.78 41.00
CA GLY A 29 13.73 7.73 40.13
C GLY A 29 14.52 6.42 40.24
N GLU A 30 13.97 5.41 40.91
CA GLU A 30 14.59 4.07 41.02
C GLU A 30 14.23 3.24 39.79
N GLU A 31 15.23 2.51 39.26
CA GLU A 31 15.00 1.65 38.08
C GLU A 31 14.20 0.39 38.49
N ILE A 32 12.97 0.29 37.93
CA ILE A 32 12.04 -0.80 38.21
C ILE A 32 12.39 -2.04 37.42
N TYR A 33 12.71 -1.82 36.13
CA TYR A 33 13.20 -2.87 35.24
C TYR A 33 14.05 -2.32 34.10
N ALA A 34 14.91 -3.17 33.57
CA ALA A 34 15.66 -2.91 32.35
C ALA A 34 15.86 -4.20 31.56
N TYR A 35 16.04 -4.07 30.26
CA TYR A 35 16.47 -5.16 29.39
C TYR A 35 17.15 -4.61 28.14
N ASN A 36 17.93 -5.46 27.50
CA ASN A 36 18.53 -5.20 26.21
C ASN A 36 17.77 -5.98 25.13
N GLU A 37 17.50 -5.35 24.00
CA GLU A 37 16.86 -5.97 22.86
C GLU A 37 17.79 -5.91 21.65
N ASP A 38 18.11 -7.07 21.08
CA ASP A 38 18.74 -7.18 19.78
C ASP A 38 17.66 -7.50 18.75
N MET A 39 17.47 -6.63 17.77
CA MET A 39 16.51 -6.81 16.68
C MET A 39 17.24 -7.03 15.36
N SER A 40 16.87 -8.09 14.66
CA SER A 40 17.24 -8.34 13.26
C SER A 40 16.00 -8.30 12.40
N LYS A 41 16.02 -7.49 11.35
CA LYS A 41 14.90 -7.36 10.39
C LYS A 41 15.41 -7.55 8.97
N LYS A 42 14.75 -8.45 8.24
CA LYS A 42 14.88 -8.61 6.79
C LYS A 42 13.57 -8.14 6.14
N ASN A 43 13.69 -7.27 5.17
CA ASN A 43 12.57 -6.81 4.35
C ASN A 43 12.87 -7.10 2.88
N GLU A 44 11.98 -7.83 2.21
CA GLU A 44 12.03 -8.14 0.79
C GLU A 44 10.79 -7.51 0.13
N TRP A 45 11.01 -6.63 -0.82
CA TRP A 45 9.94 -5.89 -1.47
C TRP A 45 10.14 -5.84 -2.98
N GLY A 46 9.04 -5.58 -3.68
CA GLY A 46 9.11 -5.44 -5.12
C GLY A 46 7.91 -4.72 -5.70
N SER A 47 8.00 -4.42 -6.98
CA SER A 47 6.88 -4.01 -7.79
C SER A 47 7.08 -4.48 -9.22
N ALA A 48 6.02 -5.02 -9.81
CA ALA A 48 5.97 -5.35 -11.23
C ALA A 48 4.76 -4.64 -11.84
N SER A 49 4.99 -3.85 -12.89
CA SER A 49 3.96 -3.12 -13.63
C SER A 49 3.97 -3.54 -15.08
N LEU A 50 2.77 -3.77 -15.63
CA LEU A 50 2.53 -3.94 -17.06
C LEU A 50 1.49 -2.93 -17.50
N LYS A 51 1.80 -2.15 -18.55
CA LYS A 51 0.90 -1.15 -19.11
C LYS A 51 0.74 -1.33 -20.61
N ALA A 52 -0.50 -1.23 -21.08
CA ALA A 52 -0.86 -1.23 -22.49
C ALA A 52 -1.68 0.03 -22.79
N ASP A 53 -1.28 0.77 -23.79
CA ASP A 53 -1.99 1.95 -24.29
C ASP A 53 -2.37 1.74 -25.75
N TYR A 54 -3.60 2.09 -26.10
CA TYR A 54 -4.08 2.21 -27.46
C TYR A 54 -4.51 3.63 -27.72
N GLN A 55 -3.95 4.27 -28.77
CA GLN A 55 -4.32 5.60 -29.21
C GLN A 55 -4.90 5.56 -30.61
N ARG A 56 -6.03 6.19 -30.77
CA ARG A 56 -6.69 6.41 -32.05
C ARG A 56 -6.71 7.89 -32.38
N LEU A 57 -6.04 8.27 -33.48
CA LEU A 57 -6.12 9.59 -34.08
C LEU A 57 -7.20 9.56 -35.16
N PHE A 58 -8.01 10.59 -35.23
CA PHE A 58 -9.12 10.67 -36.23
C PHE A 58 -8.66 11.39 -37.48
N LYS A 59 -9.05 10.87 -38.65
CA LYS A 59 -8.68 11.45 -39.95
C LYS A 59 -9.26 12.85 -40.13
N ARG A 60 -10.41 13.13 -39.53
CA ARG A 60 -11.12 14.40 -39.62
C ARG A 60 -10.32 15.54 -38.96
N ASN A 61 -9.72 15.27 -37.85
CA ASN A 61 -8.87 16.20 -37.11
C ASN A 61 -7.71 15.40 -36.48
N LYS A 62 -6.49 15.72 -36.87
CA LYS A 62 -5.28 14.99 -36.37
C LYS A 62 -4.98 15.21 -34.90
N GLU A 63 -5.56 16.23 -34.30
CA GLU A 63 -5.43 16.52 -32.87
C GLU A 63 -6.58 15.89 -32.09
N GLU A 64 -7.62 15.36 -32.75
CA GLU A 64 -8.67 14.57 -32.10
C GLU A 64 -8.14 13.19 -31.77
N MET A 65 -8.18 12.84 -30.49
CA MET A 65 -7.54 11.62 -29.97
C MET A 65 -8.43 10.92 -28.96
N LEU A 66 -8.49 9.60 -29.08
CA LEU A 66 -9.04 8.69 -28.07
C LEU A 66 -7.88 7.82 -27.56
N THR A 67 -7.70 7.79 -26.26
CA THR A 67 -6.71 6.93 -25.60
C THR A 67 -7.42 5.94 -24.68
N LEU A 68 -7.10 4.66 -24.82
CA LEU A 68 -7.49 3.60 -23.89
C LEU A 68 -6.22 3.06 -23.25
N SER A 69 -6.15 3.09 -21.94
CA SER A 69 -5.02 2.62 -21.16
C SER A 69 -5.46 1.54 -20.18
N TYR A 70 -4.65 0.51 -20.03
CA TYR A 70 -4.79 -0.48 -18.97
C TYR A 70 -3.44 -0.72 -18.34
N GLN A 71 -3.42 -0.75 -17.00
CA GLN A 71 -2.23 -1.05 -16.20
C GLN A 71 -2.58 -2.08 -15.14
N TYR A 72 -1.67 -3.01 -14.94
CA TYR A 72 -1.67 -3.96 -13.84
C TYR A 72 -0.40 -3.81 -13.03
N ASP A 73 -0.56 -3.68 -11.72
CA ASP A 73 0.54 -3.60 -10.76
C ASP A 73 0.45 -4.74 -9.75
N TYR A 74 1.59 -5.38 -9.49
CA TYR A 74 1.77 -6.35 -8.43
C TYR A 74 2.86 -5.88 -7.47
N ILE A 75 2.53 -5.76 -6.19
CA ILE A 75 3.41 -5.20 -5.16
C ILE A 75 3.49 -6.19 -3.99
N PRO A 76 4.49 -7.10 -3.97
CA PRO A 76 4.81 -7.95 -2.84
C PRO A 76 5.64 -7.20 -1.81
N ASN A 77 5.44 -7.54 -0.53
CA ASN A 77 6.28 -7.09 0.57
C ASN A 77 6.31 -8.15 1.66
N ASP A 78 7.51 -8.67 1.96
CA ASP A 78 7.75 -9.70 2.96
C ASP A 78 8.69 -9.14 4.02
N ILE A 79 8.26 -9.20 5.29
CA ILE A 79 9.03 -8.72 6.43
C ILE A 79 9.23 -9.89 7.39
N TYR A 80 10.47 -10.10 7.77
CA TYR A 80 10.88 -11.06 8.79
C TYR A 80 11.67 -10.33 9.85
N SER A 81 11.20 -10.34 11.09
CA SER A 81 11.86 -9.71 12.23
C SER A 81 12.06 -10.72 13.35
N VAL A 82 13.23 -10.70 13.95
CA VAL A 82 13.55 -11.47 15.16
C VAL A 82 14.03 -10.50 16.22
N PHE A 83 13.47 -10.61 17.39
CA PHE A 83 13.81 -9.87 18.60
C PHE A 83 14.41 -10.84 19.60
N HIS A 84 15.46 -10.44 20.26
CA HIS A 84 16.09 -11.18 21.35
C HIS A 84 16.19 -10.26 22.56
N ASP A 85 15.37 -10.53 23.57
CA ASP A 85 15.32 -9.80 24.84
C ASP A 85 16.24 -10.48 25.85
N LYS A 86 17.32 -9.81 26.22
CA LYS A 86 18.39 -10.32 27.07
C LYS A 86 18.67 -9.38 28.23
N ASP A 87 19.45 -9.86 29.21
CA ASP A 87 19.88 -9.09 30.37
C ASP A 87 18.69 -8.47 31.13
N LYS A 88 17.63 -9.23 31.27
CA LYS A 88 16.39 -8.79 31.93
C LYS A 88 16.65 -8.62 33.45
N MET A 89 16.45 -7.41 33.95
CA MET A 89 16.59 -7.06 35.37
C MET A 89 15.26 -6.55 35.91
N GLY A 90 15.01 -6.84 37.20
CA GLY A 90 13.81 -6.40 37.89
C GLY A 90 12.64 -7.38 37.75
N ASN A 91 11.55 -7.07 38.44
CA ASN A 91 10.37 -7.92 38.50
C ASN A 91 9.35 -7.45 37.44
N VAL A 92 9.57 -7.86 36.21
CA VAL A 92 8.71 -7.44 35.09
C VAL A 92 7.74 -8.56 34.79
N SER A 93 6.51 -8.39 35.21
CA SER A 93 5.37 -9.19 34.75
C SER A 93 4.79 -8.57 33.49
N LEU A 94 5.60 -8.44 32.43
CA LEU A 94 5.12 -8.11 31.08
C LEU A 94 5.09 -9.40 30.28
N PRO A 95 3.93 -9.92 29.93
CA PRO A 95 3.80 -11.16 29.16
C PRO A 95 4.60 -11.16 27.84
N GLN A 96 4.88 -9.96 27.31
CA GLN A 96 5.72 -9.78 26.12
C GLN A 96 7.21 -10.09 26.34
N LEU A 97 7.67 -10.06 27.59
CA LEU A 97 9.05 -10.31 27.97
C LEU A 97 9.26 -11.68 28.63
N GLU A 98 8.24 -12.53 28.72
CA GLU A 98 8.37 -13.89 29.24
C GLU A 98 9.26 -14.76 28.37
N ALA A 99 9.14 -14.60 27.04
CA ALA A 99 10.00 -15.28 26.08
C ALA A 99 11.33 -14.52 25.85
N ASP A 100 12.37 -15.25 25.51
CA ASP A 100 13.68 -14.65 25.19
C ASP A 100 13.74 -14.21 23.72
N TYR A 101 13.00 -14.88 22.86
CA TYR A 101 12.96 -14.56 21.45
C TYR A 101 11.52 -14.39 20.97
N THR A 102 11.32 -13.35 20.19
CA THR A 102 10.09 -13.14 19.42
C THR A 102 10.42 -13.04 17.94
N ARG A 103 9.69 -13.72 17.08
CA ARG A 103 9.77 -13.47 15.65
C ARG A 103 8.42 -13.04 15.10
N GLN A 104 8.48 -12.07 14.19
CA GLN A 104 7.32 -11.58 13.46
C GLN A 104 7.55 -11.78 11.97
N ILE A 105 6.60 -12.43 11.33
CA ILE A 105 6.61 -12.70 9.90
C ILE A 105 5.38 -12.04 9.29
N SER A 106 5.56 -11.22 8.27
CA SER A 106 4.47 -10.55 7.57
C SER A 106 4.62 -10.71 6.07
N HIS A 107 3.55 -11.18 5.44
CA HIS A 107 3.43 -11.30 3.98
C HIS A 107 2.31 -10.39 3.50
N ALA A 108 2.64 -9.35 2.74
CA ALA A 108 1.66 -8.47 2.13
C ALA A 108 1.74 -8.56 0.60
N ARG A 109 0.58 -8.55 -0.05
CA ARG A 109 0.44 -8.60 -1.50
C ARG A 109 -0.62 -7.62 -1.93
N THR A 110 -0.28 -6.79 -2.91
CA THR A 110 -1.25 -5.87 -3.53
C THR A 110 -1.30 -6.13 -5.03
N HIS A 111 -2.52 -6.27 -5.53
CA HIS A 111 -2.84 -6.33 -6.94
C HIS A 111 -3.70 -5.12 -7.29
N GLU A 112 -3.25 -4.32 -8.24
CA GLU A 112 -4.00 -3.16 -8.72
C GLU A 112 -4.24 -3.26 -10.21
N HIS A 113 -5.47 -2.99 -10.62
CA HIS A 113 -5.90 -2.87 -12.00
C HIS A 113 -6.40 -1.45 -12.23
N THR A 114 -5.81 -0.76 -13.18
CA THR A 114 -6.24 0.58 -13.61
C THR A 114 -6.65 0.53 -15.07
N ALA A 115 -7.88 0.93 -15.36
CA ALA A 115 -8.38 1.16 -16.71
C ALA A 115 -8.76 2.62 -16.88
N GLN A 116 -8.35 3.24 -18.00
CA GLN A 116 -8.61 4.65 -18.27
C GLN A 116 -8.97 4.85 -19.74
N LEU A 117 -9.97 5.69 -19.97
CA LEU A 117 -10.40 6.14 -21.29
C LEU A 117 -10.37 7.66 -21.31
N ASP A 118 -9.61 8.25 -22.24
CA ASP A 118 -9.48 9.69 -22.40
C ASP A 118 -9.85 10.06 -23.84
N TYR A 119 -10.60 11.14 -23.97
CA TYR A 119 -10.96 11.72 -25.25
C TYR A 119 -10.64 13.21 -25.27
N VAL A 120 -9.97 13.65 -26.32
CA VAL A 120 -9.65 15.06 -26.57
C VAL A 120 -10.09 15.41 -27.99
N ASN A 121 -10.81 16.52 -28.11
CA ASN A 121 -11.25 17.04 -29.42
C ASN A 121 -11.11 18.56 -29.49
N PRO A 122 -10.04 19.10 -30.10
CA PRO A 122 -9.94 20.48 -30.47
C PRO A 122 -10.76 20.72 -31.77
N PHE A 123 -12.05 21.05 -31.62
CA PHE A 123 -12.98 21.18 -32.71
C PHE A 123 -12.85 22.52 -33.47
N THR A 124 -12.13 23.50 -32.90
CA THR A 124 -11.67 24.71 -33.62
C THR A 124 -10.23 25.06 -33.15
N SER A 125 -9.61 26.05 -33.80
CA SER A 125 -8.28 26.55 -33.39
C SER A 125 -8.26 27.19 -32.00
N THR A 126 -9.44 27.55 -31.47
CA THR A 126 -9.62 28.28 -30.22
C THR A 126 -10.39 27.48 -29.15
N HIS A 127 -11.06 26.41 -29.53
CA HIS A 127 -11.93 25.66 -28.65
C HIS A 127 -11.60 24.17 -28.66
N SER A 128 -11.54 23.57 -27.50
CA SER A 128 -11.35 22.13 -27.29
C SER A 128 -12.26 21.60 -26.19
N ILE A 129 -12.60 20.34 -26.27
CA ILE A 129 -13.21 19.57 -25.21
C ILE A 129 -12.31 18.39 -24.87
N GLU A 130 -12.29 18.04 -23.60
CA GLU A 130 -11.65 16.84 -23.12
C GLU A 130 -12.52 16.17 -22.06
N GLY A 131 -12.37 14.88 -21.92
CA GLY A 131 -13.06 14.13 -20.88
C GLY A 131 -12.55 12.72 -20.81
N GLY A 132 -12.78 12.10 -19.67
CA GLY A 132 -12.32 10.73 -19.46
C GLY A 132 -12.98 10.05 -18.29
N LEU A 133 -12.77 8.73 -18.29
CA LEU A 133 -13.20 7.82 -17.24
C LEU A 133 -11.99 7.05 -16.73
N LYS A 134 -11.89 6.85 -15.42
CA LYS A 134 -10.86 6.03 -14.80
C LYS A 134 -11.47 5.10 -13.77
N LEU A 135 -11.07 3.84 -13.83
CA LEU A 135 -11.44 2.79 -12.89
C LEU A 135 -10.17 2.21 -12.28
N ILE A 136 -10.12 2.15 -10.96
CA ILE A 136 -9.05 1.50 -10.22
C ILE A 136 -9.69 0.43 -9.33
N ARG A 137 -9.14 -0.76 -9.37
CA ARG A 137 -9.45 -1.84 -8.42
C ARG A 137 -8.18 -2.32 -7.78
N ARG A 138 -8.07 -2.12 -6.47
CA ARG A 138 -6.96 -2.57 -5.64
C ARG A 138 -7.44 -3.66 -4.70
N ASN A 139 -6.70 -4.76 -4.63
CA ASN A 139 -6.92 -5.86 -3.69
C ASN A 139 -5.61 -6.09 -2.95
N SER A 140 -5.60 -5.75 -1.67
CA SER A 140 -4.46 -5.93 -0.77
C SER A 140 -4.78 -6.99 0.26
N THR A 141 -3.87 -7.92 0.47
CA THR A 141 -3.94 -8.93 1.51
C THR A 141 -2.72 -8.81 2.40
N SER A 142 -2.90 -9.05 3.68
CA SER A 142 -1.80 -9.14 4.64
C SER A 142 -2.04 -10.33 5.56
N HIS A 143 -0.98 -11.08 5.78
CA HIS A 143 -0.92 -12.21 6.69
C HIS A 143 0.30 -12.00 7.58
N ALA A 144 0.07 -11.85 8.88
CA ALA A 144 1.13 -11.63 9.86
C ALA A 144 1.03 -12.63 10.99
N THR A 145 2.15 -13.24 11.36
CA THR A 145 2.28 -14.15 12.50
C THR A 145 3.29 -13.63 13.49
N SER A 146 3.06 -13.89 14.76
CA SER A 146 4.03 -13.70 15.82
C SER A 146 4.23 -14.99 16.57
N GLU A 147 5.49 -15.34 16.82
CA GLU A 147 5.89 -16.56 17.50
C GLU A 147 6.96 -16.24 18.53
N VAL A 148 6.98 -17.01 19.59
CA VAL A 148 7.90 -16.86 20.71
C VAL A 148 8.73 -18.13 20.92
N LYS A 149 9.91 -17.98 21.50
CA LYS A 149 10.78 -19.09 21.85
C LYS A 149 11.60 -18.74 23.09
N GLU A 150 11.71 -19.67 24.01
CA GLU A 150 12.57 -19.55 25.20
C GLU A 150 14.03 -19.95 24.91
N LEU A 151 14.92 -19.45 25.72
CA LEU A 151 16.35 -19.75 25.65
C LEU A 151 16.58 -21.25 25.90
N GLY A 152 17.29 -21.90 25.00
CA GLY A 152 17.56 -23.34 25.07
C GLY A 152 16.49 -24.23 24.44
N GLU A 153 15.33 -23.71 24.09
CA GLU A 153 14.32 -24.45 23.37
C GLU A 153 14.54 -24.37 21.85
N GLY A 154 14.26 -25.48 21.16
CA GLY A 154 14.40 -25.57 19.68
C GLY A 154 13.14 -25.20 18.90
N VAL A 155 12.01 -24.99 19.58
CA VAL A 155 10.68 -24.88 18.96
C VAL A 155 10.14 -23.48 19.12
N TRP A 156 9.58 -22.93 18.02
CA TRP A 156 8.81 -21.69 18.05
C TRP A 156 7.34 -22.01 18.31
N LEU A 157 6.74 -21.28 19.23
CA LEU A 157 5.32 -21.40 19.59
C LEU A 157 4.57 -20.13 19.20
N PRO A 158 3.27 -20.20 18.84
CA PRO A 158 2.47 -19.01 18.61
C PRO A 158 2.50 -18.08 19.84
N ALA A 159 2.62 -16.76 19.61
CA ALA A 159 2.56 -15.78 20.69
C ALA A 159 1.11 -15.54 21.09
N ASP A 160 0.75 -15.82 22.35
CA ASP A 160 -0.63 -15.68 22.85
C ASP A 160 -1.14 -14.22 22.81
N LEU A 161 -0.25 -13.25 22.96
CA LEU A 161 -0.59 -11.82 23.03
C LEU A 161 -0.56 -11.08 21.68
N GLN A 162 0.03 -11.70 20.66
CA GLN A 162 0.08 -11.15 19.30
C GLN A 162 -0.41 -12.20 18.32
N PRO A 163 -1.73 -12.44 18.30
CA PRO A 163 -2.29 -13.49 17.46
C PRO A 163 -2.07 -13.21 15.97
N LEU A 164 -2.16 -14.27 15.21
CA LEU A 164 -2.22 -14.19 13.75
C LEU A 164 -3.19 -13.10 13.30
N VAL A 165 -2.72 -12.19 12.46
CA VAL A 165 -3.58 -11.18 11.81
C VAL A 165 -3.65 -11.47 10.33
N GLU A 166 -4.84 -11.76 9.84
CA GLU A 166 -5.11 -11.93 8.42
C GLU A 166 -6.24 -11.00 8.01
N TYR A 167 -5.96 -10.07 7.09
CA TYR A 167 -6.97 -9.19 6.54
C TYR A 167 -6.88 -9.05 5.03
N ARG A 168 -7.98 -8.67 4.45
CA ARG A 168 -8.13 -8.32 3.04
C ARG A 168 -8.77 -6.94 2.92
N HIS A 169 -8.15 -6.08 2.11
CA HIS A 169 -8.67 -4.75 1.76
C HIS A 169 -8.93 -4.68 0.26
N VAL A 170 -10.16 -4.44 -0.12
CA VAL A 170 -10.58 -4.19 -1.50
C VAL A 170 -11.00 -2.75 -1.63
N GLN A 171 -10.36 -2.01 -2.53
CA GLN A 171 -10.70 -0.64 -2.86
C GLN A 171 -11.04 -0.53 -4.34
N ASN A 172 -12.15 0.13 -4.64
CA ASN A 172 -12.54 0.46 -6.00
C ASN A 172 -12.73 1.98 -6.08
N ILE A 173 -12.19 2.59 -7.12
CA ILE A 173 -12.30 4.02 -7.39
C ILE A 173 -12.81 4.18 -8.81
N CYS A 174 -13.90 4.94 -8.96
CA CYS A 174 -14.45 5.30 -10.25
C CYS A 174 -14.40 6.83 -10.36
N SER A 175 -13.75 7.37 -11.38
CA SER A 175 -13.70 8.80 -11.61
C SER A 175 -14.07 9.15 -13.05
N ALA A 176 -14.74 10.28 -13.20
CA ALA A 176 -15.07 10.90 -14.48
C ALA A 176 -14.67 12.37 -14.44
N TYR A 177 -14.18 12.87 -15.56
CA TYR A 177 -13.87 14.28 -15.68
C TYR A 177 -14.27 14.82 -17.05
N ALA A 178 -14.53 16.11 -17.10
CA ALA A 178 -14.75 16.85 -18.33
C ALA A 178 -14.10 18.23 -18.24
N GLY A 179 -13.51 18.69 -19.34
CA GLY A 179 -12.85 19.97 -19.44
C GLY A 179 -13.20 20.67 -20.76
N TYR A 180 -13.09 21.97 -20.74
CA TYR A 180 -13.30 22.83 -21.90
C TYR A 180 -12.13 23.81 -22.04
N GLY A 181 -11.46 23.78 -23.18
CA GLY A 181 -10.37 24.69 -23.51
C GLY A 181 -10.85 25.84 -24.36
N PHE A 182 -10.48 27.07 -23.99
CA PHE A 182 -10.75 28.28 -24.77
C PHE A 182 -9.50 29.16 -24.88
N LYS A 183 -9.18 29.60 -26.09
CA LYS A 183 -8.06 30.50 -26.38
C LYS A 183 -8.55 31.78 -27.02
N TYR A 184 -8.12 32.91 -26.50
CA TYR A 184 -8.41 34.21 -27.08
C TYR A 184 -7.18 35.13 -26.99
N GLY A 185 -6.57 35.43 -28.13
CA GLY A 185 -5.32 36.18 -28.21
C GLY A 185 -4.19 35.52 -27.45
N LYS A 186 -3.73 36.16 -26.39
CA LYS A 186 -2.67 35.62 -25.48
C LYS A 186 -3.23 34.86 -24.28
N TRP A 187 -4.55 34.80 -24.15
CA TRP A 187 -5.21 34.16 -23.02
C TRP A 187 -5.62 32.73 -23.34
N SER A 188 -5.44 31.82 -22.39
CA SER A 188 -5.95 30.46 -22.42
C SER A 188 -6.68 30.17 -21.12
N LEU A 189 -7.88 29.64 -21.20
CA LEU A 189 -8.73 29.25 -20.09
C LEU A 189 -9.14 27.78 -20.26
N ASN A 190 -8.95 26.97 -19.21
CA ASN A 190 -9.26 25.54 -19.22
C ASN A 190 -10.07 25.15 -17.96
N PRO A 191 -11.34 25.54 -17.85
CA PRO A 191 -12.22 25.05 -16.78
C PRO A 191 -12.47 23.55 -16.93
N GLY A 192 -12.54 22.87 -15.80
CA GLY A 192 -12.85 21.44 -15.74
C GLY A 192 -13.57 21.07 -14.45
N ILE A 193 -14.23 19.94 -14.51
CA ILE A 193 -14.86 19.31 -13.35
C ILE A 193 -14.45 17.85 -13.30
N ARG A 194 -14.23 17.33 -12.09
CA ARG A 194 -13.96 15.91 -11.83
C ARG A 194 -14.84 15.43 -10.71
N MET A 195 -15.40 14.26 -10.88
CA MET A 195 -16.11 13.51 -9.84
C MET A 195 -15.36 12.22 -9.58
N GLU A 196 -15.23 11.85 -8.32
CA GLU A 196 -14.64 10.60 -7.92
C GLU A 196 -15.52 9.90 -6.89
N HIS A 197 -15.75 8.62 -7.08
CA HIS A 197 -16.45 7.78 -6.11
C HIS A 197 -15.55 6.63 -5.71
N THR A 198 -15.26 6.55 -4.40
CA THR A 198 -14.45 5.51 -3.78
C THR A 198 -15.33 4.66 -2.89
N TRP A 199 -15.21 3.34 -3.01
CA TRP A 199 -15.74 2.39 -2.03
C TRP A 199 -14.68 1.36 -1.70
N GLN A 200 -14.61 1.03 -0.43
CA GLN A 200 -13.64 0.09 0.09
C GLN A 200 -14.26 -0.80 1.15
N ASP A 201 -13.81 -2.05 1.14
CA ASP A 201 -14.21 -3.08 2.07
C ASP A 201 -12.96 -3.67 2.71
N VAL A 202 -12.95 -3.73 4.03
CA VAL A 202 -11.90 -4.39 4.81
C VAL A 202 -12.54 -5.55 5.56
N THR A 203 -11.99 -6.73 5.39
CA THR A 203 -12.42 -7.95 6.04
C THR A 203 -11.26 -8.56 6.81
N TYR A 204 -11.45 -8.79 8.09
CA TYR A 204 -10.53 -9.50 8.96
C TYR A 204 -10.96 -10.95 9.07
N LYS A 205 -10.07 -11.88 8.72
CA LYS A 205 -10.32 -13.31 8.90
C LYS A 205 -9.87 -13.79 10.26
N GLN A 206 -8.79 -13.19 10.78
CA GLN A 206 -8.24 -13.46 12.10
C GLN A 206 -7.66 -12.18 12.68
N GLY A 207 -7.65 -12.06 14.01
CA GLY A 207 -7.17 -10.90 14.76
C GLY A 207 -8.32 -10.10 15.38
N GLU A 208 -7.99 -9.02 16.08
CA GLU A 208 -8.95 -8.16 16.80
C GLU A 208 -9.60 -7.09 15.91
N GLY A 209 -9.24 -7.02 14.63
CA GLY A 209 -9.80 -6.08 13.69
C GLY A 209 -11.29 -6.34 13.42
N LYS A 210 -12.04 -5.28 13.18
CA LYS A 210 -13.46 -5.36 12.80
C LYS A 210 -13.61 -5.09 11.31
N ASP A 211 -14.44 -5.87 10.67
CA ASP A 211 -14.84 -5.62 9.29
C ASP A 211 -15.50 -4.25 9.18
N PHE A 212 -15.14 -3.50 8.15
CA PHE A 212 -15.79 -2.25 7.85
C PHE A 212 -15.89 -2.00 6.35
N ASN A 213 -16.86 -1.21 5.95
CA ASN A 213 -16.98 -0.67 4.62
C ASN A 213 -17.06 0.86 4.68
N TYR A 214 -16.55 1.50 3.64
CA TYR A 214 -16.54 2.95 3.52
C TYR A 214 -16.84 3.37 2.09
N ARG A 215 -17.63 4.44 1.95
CA ARG A 215 -17.98 5.02 0.66
C ARG A 215 -17.90 6.53 0.73
N VAL A 216 -17.28 7.15 -0.27
CA VAL A 216 -17.17 8.60 -0.37
C VAL A 216 -17.30 9.03 -1.83
N THR A 217 -17.87 10.21 -2.03
CA THR A 217 -17.92 10.88 -3.34
C THR A 217 -17.35 12.28 -3.20
N ASP A 218 -16.39 12.61 -4.06
CA ASP A 218 -15.73 13.91 -4.13
C ASP A 218 -15.97 14.55 -5.51
N TRP A 219 -15.98 15.92 -5.55
CA TRP A 219 -16.25 16.73 -6.75
C TRP A 219 -15.12 17.73 -7.01
#